data_67787d84f5d220c53482e71edd492e02
#
_entry.id   67787d84f5d220c53482e71edd492e02
#
_cell.length_a   1.000
_cell.length_b   1.000
_cell.length_c   1.000
_cell.angle_alpha   90.00
_cell.angle_beta   90.00
_cell.angle_gamma   90.00
#
_symmetry.space_group_name_H-M   'P 1'
#
loop_
_entity.id
_entity.type
_entity.pdbx_description
1 polymer ?
#
loop_
_entity_poly.entity_id
_entity_poly.type
_entity_poly.pdbx_seq_one_letter_code
_entity_poly.pdbx_strand_id
1 'polypeptide(L)'
;MPPARPNSRRDFLKAASLGGLAFGAASVPALGATTRESAANSAQRLAKNVIFMVSDGMGMGTLSAAVDYLKLVHQRESHWLRMYREFPVVRSLCETHSATGLVTDSAAAASCWGIGERVQNGSLNVTADGRKPVTILQRMKAVRKRTGLVTTATATHATPAGLVTNVSKREDQKEVAFQYLERGVDVVLGGGATYFSESLVSAYKKVGYAHVTNRAQLLAHRGAGPLLGLFSKNYIPMEVDRLNRKELAAVTPSLADSFFRKSSISGWISTATTLPRGSLRAIRKE
;
A
#
# COMPACT_ATOMS: atom_id res chain seq x y z
N MET A 1 -1.62 65.13 15.46
CA MET A 1 -2.53 64.13 14.94
C MET A 1 -2.43 62.90 15.83
N PRO A 2 -3.53 62.39 16.40
CA PRO A 2 -3.48 61.15 17.19
C PRO A 2 -3.37 59.94 16.28
N PRO A 3 -2.71 58.86 16.70
CA PRO A 3 -2.54 57.64 15.88
C PRO A 3 -3.88 56.90 15.70
N ALA A 4 -4.11 56.41 14.49
CA ALA A 4 -5.29 55.63 14.14
C ALA A 4 -5.37 54.35 14.98
N ARG A 5 -6.54 54.05 15.54
CA ARG A 5 -6.82 52.83 16.29
C ARG A 5 -6.79 51.60 15.33
N PRO A 6 -6.21 50.47 15.74
CA PRO A 6 -6.27 49.25 14.91
C PRO A 6 -7.72 48.77 14.81
N ASN A 7 -8.15 48.42 13.59
CA ASN A 7 -9.47 47.89 13.30
C ASN A 7 -9.73 46.61 14.12
N SER A 8 -10.86 46.56 14.80
CA SER A 8 -11.25 45.42 15.61
C SER A 8 -11.69 44.26 14.72
N ARG A 9 -11.58 43.01 15.23
CA ARG A 9 -12.11 41.80 14.55
C ARG A 9 -13.58 41.96 14.11
N ARG A 10 -14.32 42.79 14.81
CA ARG A 10 -15.73 43.10 14.53
C ARG A 10 -15.90 43.96 13.28
N ASP A 11 -14.97 44.86 13.01
CA ASP A 11 -15.00 45.74 11.84
C ASP A 11 -14.57 44.97 10.58
N PHE A 12 -13.67 44.01 10.72
CA PHE A 12 -13.32 43.06 9.65
C PHE A 12 -14.50 42.17 9.24
N LEU A 13 -15.25 41.65 10.20
CA LEU A 13 -16.43 40.83 9.93
C LEU A 13 -17.58 41.61 9.30
N LYS A 14 -17.76 42.89 9.68
CA LYS A 14 -18.75 43.77 9.04
C LYS A 14 -18.36 44.15 7.61
N ALA A 15 -17.09 44.35 7.33
CA ALA A 15 -16.62 44.63 5.98
C ALA A 15 -16.79 43.37 5.07
N ALA A 16 -16.58 42.18 5.60
CA ALA A 16 -16.77 40.92 4.88
C ALA A 16 -18.25 40.63 4.57
N SER A 17 -19.19 41.01 5.43
CA SER A 17 -20.63 40.83 5.22
C SER A 17 -21.24 41.83 4.21
N LEU A 18 -20.68 43.03 4.08
CA LEU A 18 -21.11 44.03 3.09
C LEU A 18 -20.53 43.79 1.70
N GLY A 19 -19.36 43.14 1.60
CA GLY A 19 -18.77 42.71 0.32
C GLY A 19 -19.47 41.54 -0.36
N GLY A 20 -20.20 40.72 0.40
CA GLY A 20 -20.89 39.54 -0.10
C GLY A 20 -22.19 39.80 -0.86
N LEU A 21 -22.77 41.00 -0.78
CA LEU A 21 -24.04 41.34 -1.46
C LEU A 21 -23.87 42.08 -2.79
N ALA A 22 -22.68 42.48 -3.18
CA ALA A 22 -22.42 43.19 -4.43
C ALA A 22 -21.93 42.29 -5.60
N PHE A 23 -21.69 41.01 -5.37
CA PHE A 23 -21.25 40.06 -6.42
C PHE A 23 -22.37 39.12 -6.96
N GLY A 24 -23.60 39.51 -6.76
CA GLY A 24 -24.76 38.69 -7.11
C GLY A 24 -25.39 38.94 -8.48
N ALA A 25 -24.66 39.24 -9.54
CA ALA A 25 -25.21 39.25 -10.90
C ALA A 25 -24.14 39.27 -12.01
N ALA A 26 -22.94 38.75 -11.80
CA ALA A 26 -22.07 38.45 -12.94
C ALA A 26 -22.21 36.95 -13.23
N SER A 27 -22.80 36.63 -14.38
CA SER A 27 -22.89 35.29 -14.95
C SER A 27 -21.50 34.61 -14.90
N VAL A 28 -21.32 33.70 -13.95
CA VAL A 28 -20.17 32.82 -13.94
C VAL A 28 -20.33 31.92 -15.17
N PRO A 29 -19.43 32.01 -16.18
CA PRO A 29 -19.50 31.06 -17.29
C PRO A 29 -19.35 29.66 -16.68
N ALA A 30 -20.26 28.77 -17.07
CA ALA A 30 -20.33 27.41 -16.58
C ALA A 30 -19.00 26.69 -16.78
N LEU A 31 -18.15 26.70 -15.75
CA LEU A 31 -16.94 25.85 -15.66
C LEU A 31 -17.30 24.37 -15.47
N GLY A 32 -18.58 24.02 -15.61
CA GLY A 32 -19.11 22.69 -15.41
C GLY A 32 -19.23 21.82 -16.67
N ALA A 33 -19.00 22.35 -17.86
CA ALA A 33 -19.22 21.59 -19.09
C ALA A 33 -18.00 20.76 -19.53
N THR A 34 -16.78 21.17 -19.19
CA THR A 34 -15.56 20.47 -19.62
C THR A 34 -15.20 19.27 -18.75
N THR A 35 -15.76 19.16 -17.54
CA THR A 35 -15.47 18.03 -16.63
C THR A 35 -16.33 16.79 -16.91
N ARG A 36 -17.48 16.91 -17.56
CA ARG A 36 -18.36 15.76 -17.85
C ARG A 36 -17.88 14.92 -19.03
N GLU A 37 -17.35 15.51 -20.09
CA GLU A 37 -16.80 14.75 -21.21
C GLU A 37 -15.49 14.03 -20.85
N SER A 38 -14.63 14.65 -20.04
CA SER A 38 -13.42 14.01 -19.54
C SER A 38 -13.74 12.84 -18.59
N ALA A 39 -14.79 12.95 -17.77
CA ALA A 39 -15.24 11.87 -16.88
C ALA A 39 -15.90 10.70 -17.64
N ALA A 40 -16.61 10.98 -18.72
CA ALA A 40 -17.24 9.95 -19.56
C ALA A 40 -16.21 9.13 -20.35
N ASN A 41 -15.13 9.77 -20.83
CA ASN A 41 -14.03 9.08 -21.52
C ASN A 41 -13.05 8.39 -20.59
N SER A 42 -12.91 8.83 -19.34
CA SER A 42 -12.08 8.16 -18.32
C SER A 42 -12.76 6.93 -17.72
N ALA A 43 -14.10 6.86 -17.76
CA ALA A 43 -14.87 5.71 -17.25
C ALA A 43 -14.64 4.40 -18.04
N GLN A 44 -13.97 4.44 -19.20
CA GLN A 44 -13.74 3.26 -20.04
C GLN A 44 -12.40 2.55 -19.80
N ARG A 45 -11.48 3.11 -19.02
CA ARG A 45 -10.19 2.47 -18.73
C ARG A 45 -10.10 2.00 -17.28
N LEU A 46 -10.74 0.87 -16.98
CA LEU A 46 -10.54 0.21 -15.70
C LEU A 46 -9.09 -0.29 -15.59
N ALA A 47 -8.45 -0.02 -14.46
CA ALA A 47 -7.11 -0.54 -14.17
C ALA A 47 -7.14 -2.07 -14.19
N LYS A 48 -6.29 -2.67 -15.02
CA LYS A 48 -6.13 -4.14 -15.09
C LYS A 48 -5.38 -4.66 -13.87
N ASN A 49 -4.39 -3.91 -13.42
CA ASN A 49 -3.50 -4.25 -12.33
C ASN A 49 -3.45 -3.10 -11.34
N VAL A 50 -3.30 -3.42 -10.06
CA VAL A 50 -3.13 -2.44 -8.99
C VAL A 50 -1.88 -2.82 -8.21
N ILE A 51 -0.96 -1.88 -8.04
CA ILE A 51 0.19 -2.00 -7.17
C ILE A 51 -0.04 -1.05 -6.00
N PHE A 52 -0.14 -1.60 -4.80
CA PHE A 52 -0.28 -0.83 -3.57
C PHE A 52 1.07 -0.81 -2.85
N MET A 53 1.67 0.37 -2.73
CA MET A 53 2.99 0.56 -2.12
C MET A 53 2.85 1.28 -0.80
N VAL A 54 3.46 0.73 0.23
CA VAL A 54 3.43 1.28 1.59
C VAL A 54 4.84 1.54 2.08
N SER A 55 5.08 2.75 2.55
CA SER A 55 6.28 3.11 3.32
C SER A 55 5.86 3.22 4.78
N ASP A 56 6.05 2.13 5.53
CA ASP A 56 5.59 2.01 6.92
C ASP A 56 6.28 3.03 7.82
N GLY A 57 5.50 3.74 8.62
CA GLY A 57 5.98 4.76 9.54
C GLY A 57 6.56 6.02 8.89
N MET A 58 6.42 6.21 7.57
CA MET A 58 6.96 7.36 6.87
C MET A 58 6.12 8.62 7.13
N GLY A 59 6.70 9.57 7.85
CA GLY A 59 6.16 10.93 7.99
C GLY A 59 6.62 11.85 6.86
N MET A 60 5.99 13.02 6.75
CA MET A 60 6.33 14.04 5.73
C MET A 60 7.80 14.45 5.78
N GLY A 61 8.38 14.57 6.99
CA GLY A 61 9.79 14.88 7.17
C GLY A 61 10.73 13.80 6.60
N THR A 62 10.36 12.55 6.64
CA THR A 62 11.14 11.45 6.05
C THR A 62 11.26 11.60 4.53
N LEU A 63 10.17 11.98 3.86
CA LEU A 63 10.22 12.22 2.41
C LEU A 63 11.15 13.38 2.07
N SER A 64 11.04 14.50 2.79
CA SER A 64 11.91 15.67 2.58
C SER A 64 13.37 15.32 2.81
N ALA A 65 13.70 14.65 3.92
CA ALA A 65 15.06 14.21 4.22
C ALA A 65 15.62 13.27 3.13
N ALA A 66 14.81 12.33 2.64
CA ALA A 66 15.23 11.43 1.55
C ALA A 66 15.47 12.18 0.25
N VAL A 67 14.68 13.19 -0.08
CA VAL A 67 14.84 14.04 -1.26
C VAL A 67 16.16 14.82 -1.17
N ASP A 68 16.41 15.47 -0.04
CA ASP A 68 17.63 16.25 0.20
C ASP A 68 18.87 15.35 0.20
N TYR A 69 18.80 14.19 0.84
CA TYR A 69 19.88 13.21 0.82
C TYR A 69 20.24 12.78 -0.61
N LEU A 70 19.24 12.43 -1.43
CA LEU A 70 19.47 12.02 -2.81
C LEU A 70 20.10 13.13 -3.65
N LYS A 71 19.68 14.38 -3.42
CA LYS A 71 20.22 15.55 -4.12
C LYS A 71 21.64 15.86 -3.69
N LEU A 72 21.91 15.89 -2.38
CA LEU A 72 23.21 16.31 -1.83
C LEU A 72 24.29 15.24 -1.98
N VAL A 73 23.94 13.98 -1.68
CA VAL A 73 24.93 12.88 -1.65
C VAL A 73 25.06 12.18 -3.00
N HIS A 74 23.95 11.97 -3.69
CA HIS A 74 23.93 11.22 -4.95
C HIS A 74 23.73 12.10 -6.18
N GLN A 75 23.58 13.41 -6.02
CA GLN A 75 23.36 14.40 -7.09
C GLN A 75 22.25 13.97 -8.08
N ARG A 76 21.22 13.31 -7.57
CA ARG A 76 20.08 12.83 -8.36
C ARG A 76 18.75 13.23 -7.74
N GLU A 77 17.77 13.35 -8.61
CA GLU A 77 16.40 13.59 -8.18
C GLU A 77 15.75 12.31 -7.61
N SER A 78 14.87 12.49 -6.65
CA SER A 78 14.00 11.44 -6.14
C SER A 78 13.01 10.96 -7.22
N HIS A 79 12.90 9.65 -7.41
CA HIS A 79 11.89 9.06 -8.28
C HIS A 79 10.47 9.44 -7.85
N TRP A 80 10.24 9.65 -6.55
CA TRP A 80 8.96 10.09 -6.02
C TRP A 80 8.54 11.47 -6.54
N LEU A 81 9.46 12.46 -6.49
CA LEU A 81 9.20 13.78 -7.05
C LEU A 81 9.06 13.74 -8.56
N ARG A 82 9.87 12.93 -9.24
CA ARG A 82 9.76 12.73 -10.68
C ARG A 82 8.38 12.19 -11.07
N MET A 83 7.86 11.20 -10.35
CA MET A 83 6.51 10.68 -10.57
C MET A 83 5.44 11.78 -10.44
N TYR A 84 5.57 12.67 -9.45
CA TYR A 84 4.63 13.78 -9.26
C TYR A 84 4.62 14.78 -10.42
N ARG A 85 5.72 14.90 -11.14
CA ARG A 85 5.87 15.81 -12.26
C ARG A 85 5.48 15.18 -13.61
N GLU A 86 5.85 13.92 -13.80
CA GLU A 86 5.76 13.26 -15.11
C GLU A 86 4.48 12.43 -15.32
N PHE A 87 3.78 12.10 -14.26
CA PHE A 87 2.59 11.25 -14.34
C PHE A 87 1.33 11.97 -13.83
N PRO A 88 0.15 11.61 -14.34
CA PRO A 88 -1.12 12.09 -13.80
C PRO A 88 -1.33 11.50 -12.40
N VAL A 89 -1.05 12.29 -11.36
CA VAL A 89 -1.10 11.86 -9.96
C VAL A 89 -2.22 12.59 -9.24
N VAL A 90 -3.06 11.85 -8.54
CA VAL A 90 -3.99 12.37 -7.54
C VAL A 90 -3.31 12.32 -6.18
N ARG A 91 -3.36 13.41 -5.44
CA ARG A 91 -2.78 13.53 -4.09
C ARG A 91 -3.91 13.72 -3.08
N SER A 92 -3.78 13.04 -1.95
CA SER A 92 -4.72 13.20 -0.84
C SER A 92 -4.02 13.00 0.49
N LEU A 93 -4.68 13.44 1.54
CA LEU A 93 -4.34 13.11 2.93
C LEU A 93 -5.38 12.13 3.45
N CYS A 94 -4.99 11.27 4.36
CA CYS A 94 -5.90 10.38 5.06
C CYS A 94 -5.67 10.46 6.56
N GLU A 95 -6.73 10.26 7.31
CA GLU A 95 -6.65 10.08 8.75
C GLU A 95 -6.07 8.71 9.06
N THR A 96 -5.14 8.65 10.01
CA THR A 96 -4.41 7.43 10.34
C THR A 96 -4.76 6.85 11.71
N HIS A 97 -5.62 7.48 12.50
CA HIS A 97 -5.97 7.00 13.84
C HIS A 97 -6.62 5.59 13.81
N SER A 98 -6.39 4.82 14.88
CA SER A 98 -7.04 3.52 15.08
C SER A 98 -8.44 3.67 15.69
N ALA A 99 -9.16 2.57 15.90
CA ALA A 99 -10.44 2.59 16.60
C ALA A 99 -10.33 2.99 18.07
N THR A 100 -9.16 2.86 18.68
CA THR A 100 -8.94 3.04 20.13
C THR A 100 -7.96 4.14 20.50
N GLY A 101 -7.32 4.82 19.53
CA GLY A 101 -6.35 5.86 19.83
C GLY A 101 -5.95 6.69 18.63
N LEU A 102 -5.49 7.92 18.90
CA LEU A 102 -5.02 8.86 17.88
C LEU A 102 -3.78 8.35 17.15
N VAL A 103 -2.93 7.59 17.83
CA VAL A 103 -1.74 6.98 17.25
C VAL A 103 -2.05 5.55 16.86
N THR A 104 -1.97 5.27 15.56
CA THR A 104 -2.16 3.93 15.02
C THR A 104 -0.89 3.10 15.10
N ASP A 105 -1.04 1.76 15.11
CA ASP A 105 0.03 0.85 14.72
C ASP A 105 -0.18 0.36 13.28
N SER A 106 0.81 -0.39 12.76
CA SER A 106 0.74 -0.93 11.40
C SER A 106 -0.41 -1.93 11.21
N ALA A 107 -0.86 -2.61 12.28
CA ALA A 107 -1.93 -3.59 12.18
C ALA A 107 -3.29 -2.90 11.96
N ALA A 108 -3.62 -1.91 12.79
CA ALA A 108 -4.83 -1.13 12.65
C ALA A 108 -4.84 -0.33 11.34
N ALA A 109 -3.70 0.28 10.96
CA ALA A 109 -3.58 1.02 9.71
C ALA A 109 -3.78 0.11 8.49
N ALA A 110 -3.14 -1.07 8.45
CA ALA A 110 -3.28 -2.02 7.35
C ALA A 110 -4.70 -2.61 7.27
N SER A 111 -5.38 -2.77 8.40
CA SER A 111 -6.77 -3.21 8.43
C SER A 111 -7.72 -2.21 7.77
N CYS A 112 -7.47 -0.90 7.90
CA CYS A 112 -8.25 0.10 7.18
C CYS A 112 -8.18 -0.11 5.65
N TRP A 113 -7.03 -0.53 5.13
CA TRP A 113 -6.87 -0.87 3.70
C TRP A 113 -7.45 -2.24 3.38
N GLY A 114 -7.33 -3.19 4.33
CA GLY A 114 -7.76 -4.57 4.16
C GLY A 114 -9.27 -4.75 4.13
N ILE A 115 -9.99 -4.10 5.04
CA ILE A 115 -11.44 -4.29 5.21
C ILE A 115 -12.26 -2.99 5.13
N GLY A 116 -11.61 -1.82 5.08
CA GLY A 116 -12.30 -0.52 5.05
C GLY A 116 -12.84 -0.06 6.41
N GLU A 117 -12.49 -0.73 7.50
CA GLU A 117 -12.92 -0.40 8.86
C GLU A 117 -11.71 -0.17 9.77
N ARG A 118 -11.87 0.71 10.77
CA ARG A 118 -10.88 0.88 11.83
C ARG A 118 -11.00 -0.22 12.86
N VAL A 119 -9.87 -0.78 13.26
CA VAL A 119 -9.76 -1.79 14.31
C VAL A 119 -8.87 -1.27 15.45
N GLN A 120 -8.80 -2.02 16.53
CA GLN A 120 -7.89 -1.73 17.64
C GLN A 120 -6.43 -1.91 17.22
N ASN A 121 -5.53 -1.16 17.83
CA ASN A 121 -4.10 -1.41 17.67
C ASN A 121 -3.74 -2.87 18.01
N GLY A 122 -2.85 -3.44 17.24
CA GLY A 122 -2.45 -4.85 17.38
C GLY A 122 -3.38 -5.85 16.68
N SER A 123 -4.57 -5.46 16.26
CA SER A 123 -5.53 -6.33 15.58
C SER A 123 -5.40 -6.26 14.06
N LEU A 124 -5.51 -7.39 13.40
CA LEU A 124 -5.49 -7.55 11.94
C LEU A 124 -6.88 -7.96 11.46
N ASN A 125 -7.65 -7.01 10.94
CA ASN A 125 -8.96 -7.23 10.34
C ASN A 125 -9.96 -7.98 11.27
N VAL A 126 -9.84 -7.79 12.58
CA VAL A 126 -10.81 -8.23 13.56
C VAL A 126 -11.37 -6.99 14.23
N THR A 127 -12.65 -6.76 14.08
CA THR A 127 -13.35 -5.60 14.63
C THR A 127 -13.53 -5.70 16.15
N ALA A 128 -13.89 -4.61 16.80
CA ALA A 128 -14.05 -4.57 18.26
C ALA A 128 -15.14 -5.54 18.77
N ASP A 129 -16.15 -5.82 17.96
CA ASP A 129 -17.21 -6.79 18.20
C ASP A 129 -16.84 -8.24 17.78
N GLY A 130 -15.57 -8.47 17.39
CA GLY A 130 -15.06 -9.79 17.05
C GLY A 130 -15.37 -10.28 15.63
N ARG A 131 -16.03 -9.48 14.78
CA ARG A 131 -16.24 -9.82 13.37
C ARG A 131 -14.92 -9.97 12.62
N LYS A 132 -14.91 -10.84 11.61
CA LYS A 132 -13.79 -11.10 10.71
C LYS A 132 -14.18 -10.81 9.26
N PRO A 133 -14.29 -9.55 8.85
CA PRO A 133 -14.74 -9.19 7.49
C PRO A 133 -13.83 -9.75 6.41
N VAL A 134 -14.38 -9.96 5.23
CA VAL A 134 -13.65 -10.40 4.04
C VAL A 134 -12.65 -9.33 3.61
N THR A 135 -11.39 -9.70 3.48
CA THR A 135 -10.30 -8.78 3.16
C THR A 135 -10.22 -8.46 1.66
N ILE A 136 -9.52 -7.37 1.32
CA ILE A 136 -9.38 -6.93 -0.07
C ILE A 136 -8.75 -8.01 -0.96
N LEU A 137 -7.71 -8.72 -0.52
CA LEU A 137 -7.11 -9.75 -1.34
C LEU A 137 -8.00 -11.00 -1.47
N GLN A 138 -8.80 -11.35 -0.46
CA GLN A 138 -9.83 -12.39 -0.60
C GLN A 138 -10.88 -11.98 -1.65
N ARG A 139 -11.33 -10.72 -1.66
CA ARG A 139 -12.24 -10.18 -2.69
C ARG A 139 -11.62 -10.25 -4.08
N MET A 140 -10.32 -9.94 -4.20
CA MET A 140 -9.59 -10.06 -5.47
C MET A 140 -9.50 -11.52 -5.94
N LYS A 141 -9.25 -12.47 -5.04
CA LYS A 141 -9.26 -13.91 -5.36
C LYS A 141 -10.63 -14.38 -5.82
N ALA A 142 -11.69 -13.93 -5.17
CA ALA A 142 -13.07 -14.30 -5.56
C ALA A 142 -13.41 -13.90 -7.00
N VAL A 143 -12.80 -12.82 -7.51
CA VAL A 143 -12.93 -12.39 -8.92
C VAL A 143 -11.76 -12.87 -9.80
N ARG A 144 -11.09 -13.95 -9.39
CA ARG A 144 -10.00 -14.62 -10.11
C ARG A 144 -8.80 -13.74 -10.44
N LYS A 145 -8.54 -12.71 -9.62
CA LYS A 145 -7.30 -11.93 -9.71
C LYS A 145 -6.17 -12.64 -9.00
N ARG A 146 -4.96 -12.50 -9.54
CA ARG A 146 -3.75 -12.91 -8.84
C ARG A 146 -3.41 -11.90 -7.76
N THR A 147 -2.88 -12.40 -6.65
CA THR A 147 -2.56 -11.60 -5.47
C THR A 147 -1.12 -11.82 -5.05
N GLY A 148 -0.47 -10.78 -4.56
CA GLY A 148 0.92 -10.90 -4.13
C GLY A 148 1.26 -9.92 -3.02
N LEU A 149 2.14 -10.37 -2.15
CA LEU A 149 2.70 -9.62 -1.03
C LEU A 149 4.23 -9.62 -1.16
N VAL A 150 4.83 -8.45 -1.11
CA VAL A 150 6.27 -8.26 -1.12
C VAL A 150 6.65 -7.27 -0.04
N THR A 151 7.56 -7.64 0.84
CA THR A 151 7.96 -6.78 1.95
C THR A 151 9.45 -6.94 2.27
N THR A 152 10.06 -5.91 2.82
CA THR A 152 11.40 -5.96 3.41
C THR A 152 11.37 -6.41 4.88
N ALA A 153 10.19 -6.41 5.50
CA ALA A 153 9.96 -6.96 6.83
C ALA A 153 9.81 -8.49 6.79
N THR A 154 9.33 -9.09 7.88
CA THR A 154 8.83 -10.48 7.82
C THR A 154 7.63 -10.54 6.90
N ALA A 155 7.52 -11.59 6.10
CA ALA A 155 6.37 -11.78 5.21
C ALA A 155 5.03 -11.76 5.96
N THR A 156 5.06 -12.12 7.24
CA THR A 156 3.94 -12.15 8.17
C THR A 156 3.76 -10.87 8.99
N HIS A 157 4.55 -9.80 8.69
CA HIS A 157 4.40 -8.52 9.36
C HIS A 157 2.99 -7.95 9.14
N ALA A 158 2.56 -7.12 10.09
CA ALA A 158 1.20 -6.58 10.10
C ALA A 158 0.79 -5.87 8.81
N THR A 159 1.71 -5.14 8.18
CA THR A 159 1.43 -4.38 6.96
C THR A 159 0.99 -5.26 5.78
N PRO A 160 1.72 -6.31 5.37
CA PRO A 160 1.22 -7.23 4.36
C PRO A 160 0.07 -8.10 4.89
N ALA A 161 0.08 -8.50 6.16
CA ALA A 161 -0.94 -9.36 6.76
C ALA A 161 -2.33 -8.71 6.76
N GLY A 162 -2.41 -7.41 7.02
CA GLY A 162 -3.65 -6.66 7.04
C GLY A 162 -4.40 -6.64 5.70
N LEU A 163 -3.75 -6.95 4.60
CA LEU A 163 -4.42 -7.05 3.30
C LEU A 163 -5.11 -8.42 3.09
N VAL A 164 -4.80 -9.43 3.93
CA VAL A 164 -5.21 -10.82 3.70
C VAL A 164 -5.88 -11.48 4.90
N THR A 165 -5.33 -11.30 6.12
CA THR A 165 -5.61 -12.16 7.27
C THR A 165 -6.58 -11.53 8.28
N ASN A 166 -7.22 -12.39 9.09
CA ASN A 166 -8.01 -11.94 10.25
C ASN A 166 -7.44 -12.59 11.49
N VAL A 167 -6.59 -11.86 12.23
CA VAL A 167 -5.90 -12.33 13.42
C VAL A 167 -6.03 -11.30 14.54
N SER A 168 -6.48 -11.70 15.72
CA SER A 168 -6.75 -10.78 16.82
C SER A 168 -5.49 -10.11 17.38
N LYS A 169 -4.33 -10.77 17.25
CA LYS A 169 -3.05 -10.27 17.72
C LYS A 169 -2.02 -10.39 16.60
N ARG A 170 -1.43 -9.28 16.18
CA ARG A 170 -0.42 -9.23 15.10
C ARG A 170 0.82 -10.08 15.38
N GLU A 171 1.06 -10.40 16.64
CA GLU A 171 2.17 -11.24 17.09
C GLU A 171 1.99 -12.71 16.69
N ASP A 172 0.76 -13.14 16.42
CA ASP A 172 0.45 -14.52 16.03
C ASP A 172 0.86 -14.77 14.55
N GLN A 173 2.12 -14.49 14.24
CA GLN A 173 2.66 -14.53 12.89
C GLN A 173 2.63 -15.94 12.26
N LYS A 174 2.60 -17.00 13.07
CA LYS A 174 2.40 -18.36 12.55
C LYS A 174 1.02 -18.57 11.97
N GLU A 175 0.00 -18.00 12.63
CA GLU A 175 -1.37 -18.01 12.14
C GLU A 175 -1.50 -17.18 10.85
N VAL A 176 -0.82 -16.03 10.77
CA VAL A 176 -0.73 -15.24 9.53
C VAL A 176 -0.15 -16.08 8.38
N ALA A 177 0.96 -16.79 8.62
CA ALA A 177 1.60 -17.65 7.62
C ALA A 177 0.67 -18.77 7.14
N PHE A 178 -0.10 -19.36 8.05
CA PHE A 178 -1.10 -20.37 7.73
C PHE A 178 -2.24 -19.81 6.89
N GLN A 179 -2.80 -18.67 7.27
CA GLN A 179 -3.89 -18.04 6.51
C GLN A 179 -3.48 -17.60 5.09
N TYR A 180 -2.22 -17.27 4.86
CA TYR A 180 -1.75 -17.01 3.49
C TYR A 180 -1.87 -18.23 2.60
N LEU A 181 -1.54 -19.42 3.13
CA LEU A 181 -1.72 -20.68 2.41
C LEU A 181 -3.22 -20.97 2.19
N GLU A 182 -4.00 -20.93 3.26
CA GLU A 182 -5.45 -21.20 3.23
C GLU A 182 -6.16 -20.31 2.21
N ARG A 183 -5.80 -19.01 2.17
CA ARG A 183 -6.41 -18.01 1.28
C ARG A 183 -5.79 -17.96 -0.11
N GLY A 184 -4.80 -18.79 -0.37
CA GLY A 184 -4.20 -18.96 -1.68
C GLY A 184 -3.53 -17.69 -2.23
N VAL A 185 -2.73 -16.99 -1.42
CA VAL A 185 -1.96 -15.82 -1.88
C VAL A 185 -0.92 -16.28 -2.90
N ASP A 186 -1.03 -15.84 -4.14
CA ASP A 186 -0.23 -16.42 -5.24
C ASP A 186 1.28 -16.13 -5.10
N VAL A 187 1.66 -14.98 -4.54
CA VAL A 187 3.07 -14.61 -4.33
C VAL A 187 3.26 -14.07 -2.93
N VAL A 188 4.17 -14.65 -2.16
CA VAL A 188 4.60 -14.16 -0.85
C VAL A 188 6.11 -14.06 -0.84
N LEU A 189 6.67 -12.84 -0.75
CA LEU A 189 8.10 -12.59 -0.73
C LEU A 189 8.45 -11.70 0.46
N GLY A 190 9.38 -12.15 1.30
CA GLY A 190 9.82 -11.37 2.46
C GLY A 190 10.86 -12.08 3.32
N GLY A 191 11.10 -11.54 4.50
CA GLY A 191 11.81 -12.23 5.58
C GLY A 191 10.88 -13.12 6.40
N GLY A 192 11.32 -13.53 7.60
CA GLY A 192 10.47 -14.20 8.58
C GLY A 192 10.34 -15.71 8.39
N ALA A 193 11.35 -16.38 7.82
CA ALA A 193 11.34 -17.83 7.69
C ALA A 193 11.06 -18.55 9.02
N THR A 194 11.38 -17.92 10.15
CA THR A 194 11.10 -18.43 11.51
C THR A 194 9.61 -18.72 11.75
N TYR A 195 8.70 -18.03 11.07
CA TYR A 195 7.25 -18.19 11.24
C TYR A 195 6.64 -19.26 10.32
N PHE A 196 7.43 -19.79 9.38
CA PHE A 196 7.03 -20.85 8.48
C PHE A 196 7.71 -22.16 8.91
N SER A 197 7.01 -22.99 9.67
CA SER A 197 7.55 -24.31 10.05
C SER A 197 7.83 -25.16 8.82
N GLU A 198 8.70 -26.15 8.95
CA GLU A 198 9.01 -27.10 7.87
C GLU A 198 7.75 -27.82 7.36
N SER A 199 6.85 -28.16 8.29
CA SER A 199 5.56 -28.77 7.93
C SER A 199 4.68 -27.81 7.11
N LEU A 200 4.65 -26.54 7.47
CA LEU A 200 3.91 -25.51 6.72
C LEU A 200 4.53 -25.29 5.32
N VAL A 201 5.86 -25.16 5.23
CA VAL A 201 6.56 -25.03 3.94
C VAL A 201 6.30 -26.26 3.07
N SER A 202 6.27 -27.46 3.66
CA SER A 202 5.91 -28.68 2.96
C SER A 202 4.46 -28.66 2.44
N ALA A 203 3.53 -28.12 3.22
CA ALA A 203 2.14 -27.93 2.81
C ALA A 203 2.04 -26.94 1.62
N TYR A 204 2.77 -25.83 1.64
CA TYR A 204 2.86 -24.91 0.50
C TYR A 204 3.33 -25.65 -0.78
N LYS A 205 4.41 -26.44 -0.66
CA LYS A 205 4.93 -27.22 -1.81
C LYS A 205 3.91 -28.25 -2.34
N LYS A 206 3.20 -28.92 -1.45
CA LYS A 206 2.17 -29.93 -1.85
C LYS A 206 1.04 -29.31 -2.67
N VAL A 207 0.70 -28.03 -2.44
CA VAL A 207 -0.32 -27.33 -3.25
C VAL A 207 0.29 -26.52 -4.40
N GLY A 208 1.54 -26.79 -4.75
CA GLY A 208 2.17 -26.31 -5.99
C GLY A 208 2.98 -25.02 -5.86
N TYR A 209 3.26 -24.51 -4.65
CA TYR A 209 4.15 -23.36 -4.50
C TYR A 209 5.61 -23.75 -4.77
N ALA A 210 6.26 -22.96 -5.60
CA ALA A 210 7.72 -22.95 -5.60
C ALA A 210 8.22 -22.25 -4.34
N HIS A 211 9.26 -22.81 -3.71
CA HIS A 211 9.89 -22.20 -2.53
C HIS A 211 11.31 -21.77 -2.87
N VAL A 212 11.61 -20.50 -2.67
CA VAL A 212 12.93 -19.89 -2.93
C VAL A 212 13.43 -19.19 -1.68
N THR A 213 14.73 -19.29 -1.41
CA THR A 213 15.33 -18.75 -0.17
C THR A 213 16.41 -17.71 -0.44
N ASN A 214 16.79 -17.50 -1.70
CA ASN A 214 17.79 -16.53 -2.07
C ASN A 214 17.50 -15.91 -3.44
N ARG A 215 18.26 -14.86 -3.75
CA ARG A 215 18.13 -14.11 -5.00
C ARG A 215 18.37 -14.96 -6.24
N ALA A 216 19.36 -15.81 -6.22
CA ALA A 216 19.71 -16.64 -7.40
C ALA A 216 18.54 -17.56 -7.77
N GLN A 217 17.93 -18.23 -6.78
CA GLN A 217 16.74 -19.06 -6.97
C GLN A 217 15.55 -18.24 -7.46
N LEU A 218 15.28 -17.05 -6.88
CA LEU A 218 14.23 -16.17 -7.33
C LEU A 218 14.44 -15.74 -8.78
N LEU A 219 15.68 -15.36 -9.13
CA LEU A 219 16.01 -14.96 -10.49
C LEU A 219 15.99 -16.10 -11.49
N ALA A 220 16.27 -17.33 -11.08
CA ALA A 220 16.19 -18.53 -11.92
C ALA A 220 14.77 -19.04 -12.10
N HIS A 221 13.84 -18.71 -11.17
CA HIS A 221 12.45 -19.17 -11.22
C HIS A 221 11.76 -18.71 -12.51
N ARG A 222 11.15 -19.64 -13.26
CA ARG A 222 10.43 -19.40 -14.53
C ARG A 222 9.00 -19.92 -14.48
N GLY A 223 8.60 -20.55 -13.38
CA GLY A 223 7.26 -21.12 -13.24
C GLY A 223 6.18 -20.04 -13.20
N ALA A 224 5.01 -20.36 -13.72
CA ALA A 224 3.81 -19.53 -13.63
C ALA A 224 2.96 -19.83 -12.38
N GLY A 225 3.34 -20.83 -11.58
CA GLY A 225 2.67 -21.25 -10.36
C GLY A 225 2.87 -20.29 -9.18
N PRO A 226 2.23 -20.54 -8.04
CA PRO A 226 2.40 -19.72 -6.86
C PRO A 226 3.83 -19.80 -6.29
N LEU A 227 4.25 -18.75 -5.60
CA LEU A 227 5.64 -18.57 -5.18
C LEU A 227 5.73 -18.13 -3.72
N LEU A 228 6.51 -18.86 -2.92
CA LEU A 228 6.90 -18.51 -1.56
C LEU A 228 8.41 -18.20 -1.54
N GLY A 229 8.80 -16.97 -1.25
CA GLY A 229 10.19 -16.56 -1.09
C GLY A 229 10.48 -16.05 0.31
N LEU A 230 11.31 -16.78 1.06
CA LEU A 230 11.69 -16.47 2.43
C LEU A 230 13.20 -16.24 2.49
N PHE A 231 13.63 -14.97 2.50
CA PHE A 231 15.02 -14.58 2.25
C PHE A 231 15.85 -14.35 3.52
N SER A 232 15.23 -14.38 4.69
CA SER A 232 15.92 -14.26 5.98
C SER A 232 15.10 -14.91 7.10
N LYS A 233 15.75 -15.24 8.20
CA LYS A 233 15.05 -15.76 9.40
C LYS A 233 14.07 -14.74 9.98
N ASN A 234 14.49 -13.47 10.05
CA ASN A 234 13.71 -12.33 10.57
C ASN A 234 13.50 -11.28 9.45
N TYR A 235 13.68 -10.00 9.76
CA TYR A 235 13.65 -8.93 8.76
C TYR A 235 14.76 -9.10 7.74
N ILE A 236 14.51 -8.67 6.51
CA ILE A 236 15.58 -8.50 5.54
C ILE A 236 16.51 -7.38 6.05
N PRO A 237 17.83 -7.52 5.96
CA PRO A 237 18.75 -6.47 6.37
C PRO A 237 18.41 -5.11 5.76
N MET A 238 18.49 -4.06 6.58
CA MET A 238 18.24 -2.69 6.10
C MET A 238 19.25 -2.30 5.03
N GLU A 239 18.87 -1.37 4.16
CA GLU A 239 19.73 -0.92 3.07
C GLU A 239 21.07 -0.34 3.57
N VAL A 240 21.06 0.38 4.69
CA VAL A 240 22.28 0.91 5.32
C VAL A 240 23.22 -0.20 5.77
N ASP A 241 22.69 -1.28 6.34
CA ASP A 241 23.50 -2.43 6.75
C ASP A 241 24.04 -3.19 5.54
N ARG A 242 23.24 -3.30 4.51
CA ARG A 242 23.61 -3.93 3.24
C ARG A 242 24.74 -3.18 2.53
N LEU A 243 24.71 -1.86 2.54
CA LEU A 243 25.77 -1.04 1.93
C LEU A 243 27.08 -1.11 2.70
N ASN A 244 27.02 -1.26 4.02
CA ASN A 244 28.18 -1.32 4.89
C ASN A 244 28.83 -2.72 4.94
N ARG A 245 28.16 -3.76 4.51
CA ARG A 245 28.66 -5.14 4.49
C ARG A 245 28.76 -5.66 3.06
N LYS A 246 29.99 -5.75 2.51
CA LYS A 246 30.23 -6.26 1.15
C LYS A 246 29.59 -7.62 0.89
N GLU A 247 29.54 -8.50 1.88
CA GLU A 247 28.93 -9.83 1.82
C GLU A 247 27.39 -9.76 1.66
N LEU A 248 26.73 -8.81 2.32
CA LEU A 248 25.29 -8.60 2.20
C LEU A 248 24.92 -7.94 0.85
N ALA A 249 25.79 -7.14 0.26
CA ALA A 249 25.58 -6.55 -1.05
C ALA A 249 25.50 -7.63 -2.15
N ALA A 250 26.18 -8.76 -1.98
CA ALA A 250 26.09 -9.88 -2.91
C ALA A 250 24.77 -10.68 -2.81
N VAL A 251 24.11 -10.63 -1.67
CA VAL A 251 22.95 -11.49 -1.37
C VAL A 251 21.61 -10.79 -1.65
N THR A 252 21.54 -9.48 -1.54
CA THR A 252 20.29 -8.73 -1.69
C THR A 252 20.49 -7.46 -2.53
N PRO A 253 20.36 -7.51 -3.84
CA PRO A 253 19.87 -6.33 -4.56
C PRO A 253 18.45 -6.11 -4.07
N SER A 254 18.00 -4.86 -4.05
CA SER A 254 16.68 -4.59 -3.50
C SER A 254 15.67 -5.60 -4.08
N LEU A 255 14.87 -6.22 -3.24
CA LEU A 255 13.79 -7.11 -3.69
C LEU A 255 12.93 -6.38 -4.73
N ALA A 256 12.77 -5.06 -4.57
CA ALA A 256 12.13 -4.20 -5.55
C ALA A 256 12.84 -4.25 -6.92
N ASP A 257 14.16 -4.06 -6.99
CA ASP A 257 14.89 -4.13 -8.26
C ASP A 257 14.80 -5.51 -8.91
N SER A 258 14.87 -6.56 -8.11
CA SER A 258 14.72 -7.93 -8.59
C SER A 258 13.29 -8.23 -9.03
N PHE A 259 12.31 -7.64 -8.37
CA PHE A 259 10.89 -7.80 -8.66
C PHE A 259 10.48 -7.00 -9.91
N PHE A 260 10.92 -5.75 -10.03
CA PHE A 260 10.54 -4.88 -11.14
C PHE A 260 11.38 -5.04 -12.42
N ARG A 261 12.60 -5.57 -12.35
CA ARG A 261 13.47 -5.73 -13.53
C ARG A 261 13.15 -6.96 -14.39
N LYS A 262 12.32 -7.90 -13.92
CA LYS A 262 12.02 -9.10 -14.72
C LYS A 262 10.62 -9.08 -15.31
N SER A 263 10.58 -9.12 -16.64
CA SER A 263 9.41 -9.30 -17.48
C SER A 263 8.54 -10.52 -17.11
N SER A 264 9.09 -11.53 -16.42
CA SER A 264 8.33 -12.68 -15.93
C SER A 264 7.35 -12.34 -14.79
N ILE A 265 7.60 -11.25 -14.03
CA ILE A 265 6.68 -10.77 -13.02
C ILE A 265 5.68 -9.77 -13.62
N SER A 266 6.06 -9.06 -14.69
CA SER A 266 5.07 -8.33 -15.49
C SER A 266 4.02 -9.29 -16.08
N GLY A 267 4.38 -10.55 -16.38
CA GLY A 267 3.44 -11.62 -16.72
C GLY A 267 2.43 -11.91 -15.61
N TRP A 268 2.81 -11.87 -14.34
CA TRP A 268 1.91 -12.04 -13.21
C TRP A 268 0.95 -10.87 -13.03
N ILE A 269 1.42 -9.66 -13.33
CA ILE A 269 0.61 -8.44 -13.31
C ILE A 269 -0.23 -8.32 -14.59
N SER A 270 0.27 -8.75 -15.74
CA SER A 270 -0.38 -8.61 -17.04
C SER A 270 -1.48 -9.64 -17.33
N THR A 271 -1.47 -10.82 -16.68
CA THR A 271 -2.54 -11.83 -16.83
C THR A 271 -3.78 -11.59 -15.96
N ALA A 272 -3.84 -10.45 -15.26
CA ALA A 272 -5.05 -10.06 -14.57
C ALA A 272 -6.18 -9.80 -15.59
N THR A 273 -7.12 -10.73 -15.68
CA THR A 273 -8.35 -10.60 -16.49
C THR A 273 -9.10 -9.32 -16.13
N THR A 274 -9.61 -8.61 -17.11
CA THR A 274 -10.52 -7.47 -16.91
C THR A 274 -11.68 -7.87 -16.02
N LEU A 275 -11.93 -7.11 -14.95
CA LEU A 275 -13.15 -7.27 -14.15
C LEU A 275 -14.38 -7.07 -15.05
N PRO A 276 -15.39 -7.94 -15.01
CA PRO A 276 -16.68 -7.66 -15.63
C PRO A 276 -17.25 -6.35 -15.09
N ARG A 277 -17.91 -5.56 -15.93
CA ARG A 277 -18.44 -4.22 -15.58
C ARG A 277 -19.31 -4.16 -14.32
N GLY A 278 -19.86 -5.29 -13.84
CA GLY A 278 -20.67 -5.38 -12.62
C GLY A 278 -19.90 -5.53 -11.31
N SER A 279 -18.65 -6.01 -11.36
CA SER A 279 -17.90 -6.41 -10.15
C SER A 279 -17.46 -5.23 -9.27
N LEU A 280 -17.25 -4.04 -9.84
CA LEU A 280 -16.92 -2.83 -9.08
C LEU A 280 -18.11 -2.22 -8.35
N ARG A 281 -19.36 -2.48 -8.83
CA ARG A 281 -20.57 -2.08 -8.10
C ARG A 281 -20.84 -2.96 -6.88
N ALA A 282 -20.47 -4.23 -6.93
CA ALA A 282 -20.57 -5.15 -5.80
C ALA A 282 -19.61 -4.77 -4.67
N ILE A 283 -18.39 -4.36 -5.01
CA ILE A 283 -17.37 -3.91 -4.03
C ILE A 283 -17.79 -2.59 -3.32
N ARG A 284 -18.66 -1.76 -3.95
CA ARG A 284 -19.17 -0.51 -3.35
C ARG A 284 -20.44 -0.68 -2.53
N LYS A 285 -21.17 -1.80 -2.63
CA LYS A 285 -22.47 -1.99 -1.98
C LYS A 285 -22.40 -2.91 -0.75
N GLU A 286 -21.30 -3.56 -0.50
CA GLU A 286 -21.01 -4.32 0.72
C GLU A 286 -19.93 -3.59 1.55
#